data_f773cb7aaf179b8d968a15eaa65545de
#
_entry.id   f773cb7aaf179b8d968a15eaa65545de
#
_cell.length_a   1.000
_cell.length_b   1.000
_cell.length_c   1.000
_cell.angle_alpha   90.00
_cell.angle_beta   90.00
_cell.angle_gamma   90.00
#
_symmetry.space_group_name_H-M   'P 1'
#
loop_
_entity.id
_entity.type
_entity.pdbx_description
1 polymer ?
#
loop_
_entity_poly.entity_id
_entity_poly.type
_entity_poly.pdbx_seq_one_letter_code
_entity_poly.pdbx_strand_id
1 'polypeptide(L)'
;MLERLPIGAHVLELGCGAGIPTTRTFAERFNVTGVDLSMRQVSLARKNVPNATFLHADMTTLDFQPASFDAIAAFYSIIHVPRSEHAQLLGSISAWLRPGGLFVASMGASSTETGFEQDWLGAPMFWSHFDSETNLRLVEEAGLNILSAMERTADEDGVPVTFLWIVAQKPMRE
;
A
#
# COMPACT_ATOMS: atom_id res chain seq x y z
N MET A 1 2.61 -8.73 -10.19
CA MET A 1 2.70 -7.30 -10.57
C MET A 1 3.85 -7.03 -11.52
N LEU A 2 5.09 -7.37 -11.16
CA LEU A 2 6.30 -7.03 -11.93
C LEU A 2 6.26 -7.44 -13.41
N GLU A 3 5.66 -8.60 -13.72
CA GLU A 3 5.58 -9.12 -15.09
C GLU A 3 4.46 -8.48 -15.94
N ARG A 4 3.51 -7.80 -15.29
CA ARG A 4 2.35 -7.19 -15.97
C ARG A 4 2.57 -5.75 -16.38
N LEU A 5 3.61 -5.10 -15.87
CA LEU A 5 3.91 -3.70 -16.14
C LEU A 5 5.09 -3.56 -17.11
N PRO A 6 5.06 -2.58 -18.02
CA PRO A 6 6.19 -2.26 -18.86
C PRO A 6 7.36 -1.70 -18.03
N ILE A 7 8.58 -1.83 -18.57
CA ILE A 7 9.77 -1.17 -17.99
C ILE A 7 9.54 0.35 -18.01
N GLY A 8 9.91 1.02 -16.92
CA GLY A 8 9.72 2.47 -16.78
C GLY A 8 8.30 2.89 -16.36
N ALA A 9 7.38 1.93 -16.06
CA ALA A 9 6.07 2.26 -15.51
C ALA A 9 6.20 3.11 -14.22
N HIS A 10 5.23 4.00 -14.00
CA HIS A 10 5.18 4.81 -12.79
C HIS A 10 4.48 4.03 -11.67
N VAL A 11 5.20 3.76 -10.59
CA VAL A 11 4.71 3.02 -9.44
C VAL A 11 4.74 3.90 -8.20
N LEU A 12 3.62 3.96 -7.48
CA LEU A 12 3.53 4.57 -6.15
C LEU A 12 3.57 3.46 -5.09
N GLU A 13 4.39 3.63 -4.07
CA GLU A 13 4.41 2.75 -2.90
C GLU A 13 4.01 3.55 -1.65
N LEU A 14 2.87 3.19 -1.07
CA LEU A 14 2.33 3.80 0.14
C LEU A 14 2.81 3.01 1.37
N GLY A 15 3.56 3.68 2.25
CA GLY A 15 4.24 3.05 3.38
C GLY A 15 5.51 2.33 2.93
N CYS A 16 6.42 3.04 2.23
CA CYS A 16 7.63 2.45 1.66
C CYS A 16 8.71 2.08 2.69
N GLY A 17 8.55 2.48 3.95
CA GLY A 17 9.54 2.26 5.01
C GLY A 17 10.93 2.75 4.61
N ALA A 18 11.95 1.93 4.90
CA ALA A 18 13.34 2.21 4.54
C ALA A 18 13.66 1.92 3.05
N GLY A 19 12.65 1.65 2.21
CA GLY A 19 12.82 1.37 0.78
C GLY A 19 13.30 -0.05 0.46
N ILE A 20 13.36 -0.94 1.42
CA ILE A 20 13.82 -2.33 1.28
C ILE A 20 12.87 -3.31 1.97
N PRO A 21 12.58 -4.47 1.33
CA PRO A 21 13.08 -4.90 0.01
C PRO A 21 12.28 -4.33 -1.17
N THR A 22 11.05 -3.87 -0.96
CA THR A 22 10.04 -3.68 -2.01
C THR A 22 10.39 -2.54 -2.98
N THR A 23 10.61 -1.31 -2.48
CA THR A 23 10.98 -0.16 -3.34
C THR A 23 12.23 -0.47 -4.16
N ARG A 24 13.25 -1.10 -3.54
CA ARG A 24 14.49 -1.48 -4.24
C ARG A 24 14.20 -2.40 -5.43
N THR A 25 13.40 -3.45 -5.21
CA THR A 25 13.01 -4.40 -6.25
C THR A 25 12.22 -3.72 -7.37
N PHE A 26 11.31 -2.82 -7.02
CA PHE A 26 10.54 -2.06 -8.01
C PHE A 26 11.43 -1.10 -8.82
N ALA A 27 12.36 -0.42 -8.16
CA ALA A 27 13.26 0.56 -8.79
C ALA A 27 14.27 -0.04 -9.77
N GLU A 28 14.41 -1.37 -9.81
CA GLU A 28 15.18 -2.06 -10.85
C GLU A 28 14.52 -1.97 -12.23
N ARG A 29 13.20 -1.73 -12.29
CA ARG A 29 12.43 -1.78 -13.53
C ARG A 29 11.51 -0.58 -13.74
N PHE A 30 11.14 0.14 -12.69
CA PHE A 30 10.08 1.14 -12.68
C PHE A 30 10.58 2.49 -12.16
N ASN A 31 9.85 3.54 -12.50
CA ASN A 31 9.97 4.86 -11.88
C ASN A 31 9.14 4.85 -10.59
N VAL A 32 9.80 4.72 -9.45
CA VAL A 32 9.12 4.56 -8.16
C VAL A 32 9.05 5.87 -7.39
N THR A 33 7.86 6.17 -6.89
CA THR A 33 7.63 7.17 -5.84
C THR A 33 7.22 6.43 -4.57
N GLY A 34 8.03 6.50 -3.52
CA GLY A 34 7.72 5.95 -2.20
C GLY A 34 7.23 7.05 -1.26
N VAL A 35 6.22 6.75 -0.48
CA VAL A 35 5.68 7.65 0.56
C VAL A 35 5.74 6.96 1.90
N ASP A 36 6.18 7.68 2.93
CA ASP A 36 6.14 7.19 4.31
C ASP A 36 5.91 8.35 5.29
N LEU A 37 5.18 8.07 6.37
CA LEU A 37 4.88 9.03 7.43
C LEU A 37 6.12 9.32 8.31
N SER A 38 7.08 8.41 8.35
CA SER A 38 8.29 8.53 9.16
C SER A 38 9.42 9.20 8.38
N MET A 39 9.81 10.41 8.79
CA MET A 39 10.99 11.10 8.26
C MET A 39 12.26 10.24 8.36
N ARG A 40 12.38 9.43 9.41
CA ARG A 40 13.52 8.52 9.60
C ARG A 40 13.54 7.46 8.50
N GLN A 41 12.39 6.85 8.21
CA GLN A 41 12.26 5.84 7.16
C GLN A 41 12.55 6.45 5.79
N VAL A 42 11.98 7.61 5.47
CA VAL A 42 12.25 8.33 4.21
C VAL A 42 13.75 8.66 4.06
N SER A 43 14.41 9.06 5.14
CA SER A 43 15.86 9.34 5.11
C SER A 43 16.69 8.10 4.84
N LEU A 44 16.29 6.94 5.36
CA LEU A 44 16.91 5.64 5.07
C LEU A 44 16.61 5.19 3.64
N ALA A 45 15.36 5.33 3.19
CA ALA A 45 14.94 4.95 1.85
C ALA A 45 15.75 5.68 0.76
N ARG A 46 15.96 7.00 0.92
CA ARG A 46 16.81 7.80 0.01
C ARG A 46 18.24 7.31 -0.09
N LYS A 47 18.81 6.78 1.02
CA LYS A 47 20.16 6.18 1.02
C LYS A 47 20.16 4.79 0.39
N ASN A 48 19.13 4.00 0.67
CA ASN A 48 19.04 2.62 0.24
C ASN A 48 18.68 2.47 -1.24
N VAL A 49 17.89 3.41 -1.80
CA VAL A 49 17.35 3.36 -3.17
C VAL A 49 17.47 4.76 -3.82
N PRO A 50 18.69 5.20 -4.15
CA PRO A 50 18.93 6.57 -4.64
C PRO A 50 18.30 6.87 -6.01
N ASN A 51 17.86 5.86 -6.74
CA ASN A 51 17.20 5.97 -8.04
C ASN A 51 15.65 6.01 -7.94
N ALA A 52 15.08 6.09 -6.72
CA ALA A 52 13.66 6.33 -6.50
C ALA A 52 13.40 7.71 -5.90
N THR A 53 12.19 8.20 -6.02
CA THR A 53 11.72 9.44 -5.39
C THR A 53 11.03 9.12 -4.07
N PHE A 54 11.29 9.92 -3.02
CA PHE A 54 10.67 9.69 -1.71
C PHE A 54 10.04 10.95 -1.14
N LEU A 55 8.79 10.82 -0.68
CA LEU A 55 8.00 11.86 -0.03
C LEU A 55 7.78 11.50 1.44
N HIS A 56 8.04 12.46 2.33
CA HIS A 56 7.63 12.39 3.72
C HIS A 56 6.23 12.99 3.84
N ALA A 57 5.21 12.17 3.95
CA ALA A 57 3.82 12.60 3.99
C ALA A 57 2.92 11.53 4.59
N ASP A 58 1.76 11.97 5.09
CA ASP A 58 0.65 11.09 5.41
C ASP A 58 -0.07 10.69 4.12
N MET A 59 -0.24 9.38 3.89
CA MET A 59 -0.88 8.86 2.68
C MET A 59 -2.35 9.28 2.54
N THR A 60 -3.01 9.61 3.65
CA THR A 60 -4.42 10.04 3.64
C THR A 60 -4.61 11.49 3.16
N THR A 61 -3.54 12.29 3.18
CA THR A 61 -3.56 13.71 2.80
C THR A 61 -2.93 13.99 1.44
N LEU A 62 -2.50 12.97 0.72
CA LEU A 62 -1.89 13.12 -0.60
C LEU A 62 -2.91 13.58 -1.64
N ASP A 63 -2.43 14.41 -2.57
CA ASP A 63 -3.21 14.90 -3.71
C ASP A 63 -2.37 14.78 -4.99
N PHE A 64 -2.34 13.57 -5.56
CA PHE A 64 -1.74 13.35 -6.86
C PHE A 64 -2.74 13.61 -7.99
N GLN A 65 -2.25 14.03 -9.15
CA GLN A 65 -3.09 14.17 -10.32
C GLN A 65 -3.76 12.83 -10.68
N PRO A 66 -5.03 12.82 -11.09
CA PRO A 66 -5.69 11.59 -11.54
C PRO A 66 -4.90 10.91 -12.67
N ALA A 67 -4.95 9.59 -12.69
CA ALA A 67 -4.28 8.75 -13.70
C ALA A 67 -2.76 9.00 -13.83
N SER A 68 -2.07 9.20 -12.70
CA SER A 68 -0.62 9.44 -12.64
C SER A 68 0.20 8.15 -12.60
N PHE A 69 -0.38 7.06 -12.08
CA PHE A 69 0.36 5.82 -11.81
C PHE A 69 -0.17 4.64 -12.60
N ASP A 70 0.75 3.79 -13.05
CA ASP A 70 0.46 2.51 -13.69
C ASP A 70 0.20 1.41 -12.65
N ALA A 71 0.78 1.55 -11.45
CA ALA A 71 0.45 0.72 -10.30
C ALA A 71 0.64 1.46 -8.99
N ILE A 72 -0.11 1.03 -7.98
CA ILE A 72 0.03 1.47 -6.59
C ILE A 72 0.17 0.24 -5.71
N ALA A 73 1.18 0.24 -4.86
CA ALA A 73 1.46 -0.81 -3.88
C ALA A 73 1.29 -0.27 -2.45
N ALA A 74 0.71 -1.07 -1.55
CA ALA A 74 0.56 -0.74 -0.14
C ALA A 74 0.72 -2.02 0.70
N PHE A 75 1.95 -2.31 1.13
CA PHE A 75 2.23 -3.52 1.91
C PHE A 75 2.41 -3.15 3.38
N TYR A 76 1.65 -3.82 4.25
CA TYR A 76 1.71 -3.64 5.70
C TYR A 76 1.60 -2.17 6.16
N SER A 77 0.84 -1.35 5.42
CA SER A 77 0.78 0.10 5.64
C SER A 77 -0.62 0.63 5.90
N ILE A 78 -1.64 0.20 5.13
CA ILE A 78 -3.02 0.66 5.30
C ILE A 78 -3.59 0.26 6.67
N ILE A 79 -3.12 -0.83 7.26
CA ILE A 79 -3.49 -1.28 8.61
C ILE A 79 -3.10 -0.30 9.73
N HIS A 80 -2.26 0.69 9.44
CA HIS A 80 -1.86 1.75 10.37
C HIS A 80 -2.62 3.06 10.15
N VAL A 81 -3.51 3.10 9.17
CA VAL A 81 -4.45 4.21 8.93
C VAL A 81 -5.73 3.95 9.73
N PRO A 82 -6.34 4.97 10.38
CA PRO A 82 -7.67 4.81 10.97
C PRO A 82 -8.65 4.22 9.96
N ARG A 83 -9.34 3.13 10.32
CA ARG A 83 -10.24 2.44 9.38
C ARG A 83 -11.38 3.32 8.85
N SER A 84 -11.75 4.38 9.56
CA SER A 84 -12.69 5.39 9.10
C SER A 84 -12.24 6.15 7.85
N GLU A 85 -10.94 6.13 7.56
CA GLU A 85 -10.32 6.80 6.39
C GLU A 85 -10.03 5.85 5.23
N HIS A 86 -10.17 4.53 5.44
CA HIS A 86 -9.85 3.52 4.42
C HIS A 86 -10.65 3.70 3.12
N ALA A 87 -11.96 3.96 3.22
CA ALA A 87 -12.82 4.18 2.04
C ALA A 87 -12.35 5.39 1.22
N GLN A 88 -12.03 6.50 1.88
CA GLN A 88 -11.52 7.70 1.22
C GLN A 88 -10.15 7.45 0.57
N LEU A 89 -9.23 6.79 1.28
CA LEU A 89 -7.91 6.44 0.77
C LEU A 89 -8.00 5.54 -0.47
N LEU A 90 -8.85 4.51 -0.43
CA LEU A 90 -9.07 3.62 -1.58
C LEU A 90 -9.68 4.36 -2.77
N GLY A 91 -10.59 5.31 -2.54
CA GLY A 91 -11.11 6.22 -3.57
C GLY A 91 -10.00 7.07 -4.22
N SER A 92 -9.10 7.61 -3.41
CA SER A 92 -7.92 8.36 -3.89
C SER A 92 -6.97 7.47 -4.69
N ILE A 93 -6.66 6.27 -4.20
CA ILE A 93 -5.86 5.26 -4.91
C ILE A 93 -6.47 4.96 -6.29
N SER A 94 -7.77 4.72 -6.33
CA SER A 94 -8.48 4.50 -7.58
C SER A 94 -8.38 5.71 -8.53
N ALA A 95 -8.52 6.93 -8.01
CA ALA A 95 -8.40 8.15 -8.82
C ALA A 95 -6.99 8.29 -9.42
N TRP A 96 -5.94 8.04 -8.64
CA TRP A 96 -4.53 8.17 -9.06
C TRP A 96 -4.10 7.11 -10.07
N LEU A 97 -4.74 5.93 -10.07
CA LEU A 97 -4.46 4.88 -11.05
C LEU A 97 -4.93 5.29 -12.44
N ARG A 98 -4.12 4.98 -13.46
CA ARG A 98 -4.51 4.99 -14.86
C ARG A 98 -5.57 3.91 -15.12
N PRO A 99 -6.44 4.07 -16.13
CA PRO A 99 -7.27 2.97 -16.62
C PRO A 99 -6.40 1.76 -16.93
N GLY A 100 -6.79 0.58 -16.44
CA GLY A 100 -5.99 -0.64 -16.52
C GLY A 100 -4.86 -0.76 -15.47
N GLY A 101 -4.62 0.27 -14.68
CA GLY A 101 -3.59 0.28 -13.62
C GLY A 101 -3.91 -0.70 -12.49
N LEU A 102 -2.87 -1.14 -11.79
CA LEU A 102 -2.96 -2.18 -10.77
C LEU A 102 -2.84 -1.61 -9.35
N PHE A 103 -3.68 -2.09 -8.45
CA PHE A 103 -3.53 -1.93 -7.01
C PHE A 103 -3.12 -3.26 -6.39
N VAL A 104 -2.05 -3.25 -5.59
CA VAL A 104 -1.56 -4.45 -4.88
C VAL A 104 -1.34 -4.09 -3.41
N ALA A 105 -1.98 -4.81 -2.50
CA ALA A 105 -1.89 -4.50 -1.09
C ALA A 105 -1.90 -5.75 -0.20
N SER A 106 -1.35 -5.61 1.00
CA SER A 106 -1.70 -6.45 2.14
C SER A 106 -2.55 -5.64 3.11
N MET A 107 -3.71 -6.17 3.47
CA MET A 107 -4.69 -5.55 4.35
C MET A 107 -5.01 -6.49 5.53
N GLY A 108 -5.72 -6.01 6.53
CA GLY A 108 -6.15 -6.85 7.65
C GLY A 108 -7.07 -7.99 7.19
N ALA A 109 -6.94 -9.17 7.80
CA ALA A 109 -7.84 -10.30 7.59
C ALA A 109 -8.85 -10.46 8.74
N SER A 110 -8.62 -9.81 9.86
CA SER A 110 -9.53 -9.72 11.01
C SER A 110 -9.94 -8.27 11.25
N SER A 111 -10.97 -8.02 12.05
CA SER A 111 -11.41 -6.66 12.38
C SER A 111 -10.75 -6.17 13.66
N THR A 112 -10.04 -5.05 13.58
CA THR A 112 -9.49 -4.33 14.72
C THR A 112 -9.88 -2.86 14.60
N GLU A 113 -10.70 -2.36 15.53
CA GLU A 113 -11.12 -0.96 15.50
C GLU A 113 -9.99 -0.02 15.88
N THR A 114 -9.31 -0.33 16.96
CA THR A 114 -8.17 0.42 17.48
C THR A 114 -7.28 -0.52 18.25
N GLY A 115 -6.07 -0.71 17.77
CA GLY A 115 -4.98 -1.41 18.45
C GLY A 115 -3.84 -0.42 18.68
N PHE A 116 -3.20 -0.48 19.83
CA PHE A 116 -2.05 0.36 20.14
C PHE A 116 -1.05 -0.42 20.98
N GLU A 117 0.20 -0.37 20.59
CA GLU A 117 1.31 -0.92 21.35
C GLU A 117 2.37 0.17 21.55
N GLN A 118 2.80 0.35 22.81
CA GLN A 118 3.71 1.44 23.18
C GLN A 118 5.13 1.21 22.66
N ASP A 119 5.54 -0.04 22.55
CA ASP A 119 6.90 -0.43 22.18
C ASP A 119 6.88 -1.63 21.23
N TRP A 120 6.47 -1.37 19.99
CA TRP A 120 6.55 -2.33 18.90
C TRP A 120 7.84 -2.07 18.11
N LEU A 121 8.80 -2.98 18.23
CA LEU A 121 10.13 -2.84 17.62
C LEU A 121 10.83 -1.51 17.92
N GLY A 122 10.65 -0.98 19.14
CA GLY A 122 11.27 0.25 19.61
C GLY A 122 10.53 1.54 19.24
N ALA A 123 9.27 1.44 18.81
CA ALA A 123 8.42 2.59 18.52
C ALA A 123 6.95 2.31 18.85
N PRO A 124 6.16 3.33 19.22
CA PRO A 124 4.73 3.16 19.37
C PRO A 124 4.09 2.85 18.00
N MET A 125 3.17 1.89 17.99
CA MET A 125 2.47 1.46 16.78
C MET A 125 0.97 1.44 17.01
N PHE A 126 0.25 1.88 15.98
CA PHE A 126 -1.21 1.90 15.91
C PHE A 126 -1.70 0.95 14.83
N TRP A 127 -2.77 0.22 15.12
CA TRP A 127 -3.46 -0.64 14.15
C TRP A 127 -4.94 -0.31 14.12
N SER A 128 -5.49 -0.23 12.90
CA SER A 128 -6.92 -0.09 12.67
C SER A 128 -7.26 -0.68 11.31
N HIS A 129 -8.04 -1.75 11.30
CA HIS A 129 -8.34 -2.44 10.05
C HIS A 129 -9.66 -3.20 10.11
N PHE A 130 -10.23 -3.47 8.96
CA PHE A 130 -11.37 -4.33 8.77
C PHE A 130 -10.94 -5.77 8.50
N ASP A 131 -11.92 -6.69 8.58
CA ASP A 131 -11.80 -8.07 8.11
C ASP A 131 -11.71 -8.15 6.58
N SER A 132 -11.43 -9.37 6.09
CA SER A 132 -11.23 -9.62 4.66
C SER A 132 -12.46 -9.27 3.82
N GLU A 133 -13.67 -9.63 4.26
CA GLU A 133 -14.91 -9.38 3.52
C GLU A 133 -15.17 -7.87 3.37
N THR A 134 -15.03 -7.12 4.45
CA THR A 134 -15.20 -5.67 4.44
C THR A 134 -14.14 -4.99 3.57
N ASN A 135 -12.88 -5.42 3.65
CA ASN A 135 -11.80 -4.87 2.83
C ASN A 135 -12.02 -5.11 1.33
N LEU A 136 -12.48 -6.30 0.93
CA LEU A 136 -12.81 -6.62 -0.46
C LEU A 136 -13.94 -5.72 -0.97
N ARG A 137 -15.01 -5.58 -0.20
CA ARG A 137 -16.13 -4.68 -0.53
C ARG A 137 -15.68 -3.23 -0.70
N LEU A 138 -14.84 -2.70 0.19
CA LEU A 138 -14.31 -1.33 0.09
C LEU A 138 -13.45 -1.12 -1.16
N VAL A 139 -12.66 -2.11 -1.56
CA VAL A 139 -11.88 -2.06 -2.80
C VAL A 139 -12.80 -2.02 -4.03
N GLU A 140 -13.88 -2.82 -4.05
CA GLU A 140 -14.86 -2.81 -5.13
C GLU A 140 -15.68 -1.51 -5.15
N GLU A 141 -16.10 -1.00 -3.99
CA GLU A 141 -16.80 0.29 -3.86
C GLU A 141 -15.94 1.48 -4.33
N ALA A 142 -14.62 1.38 -4.23
CA ALA A 142 -13.68 2.36 -4.81
C ALA A 142 -13.56 2.26 -6.35
N GLY A 143 -14.28 1.33 -6.99
CA GLY A 143 -14.31 1.15 -8.44
C GLY A 143 -13.14 0.33 -8.97
N LEU A 144 -12.55 -0.54 -8.17
CA LEU A 144 -11.48 -1.45 -8.58
C LEU A 144 -12.01 -2.88 -8.73
N ASN A 145 -11.66 -3.56 -9.81
CA ASN A 145 -12.00 -4.96 -10.03
C ASN A 145 -10.96 -5.86 -9.35
N ILE A 146 -11.39 -6.73 -8.46
CA ILE A 146 -10.50 -7.68 -7.79
C ILE A 146 -10.10 -8.78 -8.79
N LEU A 147 -8.80 -8.90 -9.03
CA LEU A 147 -8.23 -9.94 -9.89
C LEU A 147 -7.80 -11.17 -9.08
N SER A 148 -7.38 -10.95 -7.83
CA SER A 148 -6.96 -12.00 -6.91
C SER A 148 -7.08 -11.50 -5.48
N ALA A 149 -7.60 -12.36 -4.61
CA ALA A 149 -7.61 -12.14 -3.17
C ALA A 149 -7.23 -13.43 -2.47
N MET A 150 -6.36 -13.36 -1.46
CA MET A 150 -5.87 -14.54 -0.76
C MET A 150 -5.43 -14.18 0.67
N GLU A 151 -5.94 -14.92 1.64
CA GLU A 151 -5.40 -14.86 3.00
C GLU A 151 -4.09 -15.65 3.09
N ARG A 152 -3.12 -15.06 3.75
CA ARG A 152 -1.83 -15.68 4.04
C ARG A 152 -1.49 -15.48 5.50
N THR A 153 -1.22 -16.58 6.19
CA THR A 153 -0.74 -16.57 7.56
C THR A 153 0.78 -16.71 7.56
N ALA A 154 1.44 -15.82 8.25
CA ALA A 154 2.87 -15.88 8.54
C ALA A 154 3.08 -15.93 10.05
N ASP A 155 4.18 -16.50 10.48
CA ASP A 155 4.61 -16.43 11.87
C ASP A 155 5.38 -15.11 12.07
N GLU A 156 4.92 -14.28 12.98
CA GLU A 156 5.58 -13.07 13.43
C GLU A 156 5.97 -13.23 14.89
N ASP A 157 7.24 -13.56 15.15
CA ASP A 157 7.80 -13.79 16.47
C ASP A 157 7.03 -14.84 17.33
N GLY A 158 6.61 -15.94 16.71
CA GLY A 158 5.86 -17.03 17.37
C GLY A 158 4.35 -16.80 17.43
N VAL A 159 3.85 -15.72 16.84
CA VAL A 159 2.42 -15.41 16.74
C VAL A 159 1.96 -15.56 15.28
N PRO A 160 0.94 -16.39 14.98
CA PRO A 160 0.41 -16.47 13.64
C PRO A 160 -0.40 -15.23 13.31
N VAL A 161 0.05 -14.44 12.32
CA VAL A 161 -0.64 -13.25 11.82
C VAL A 161 -1.11 -13.50 10.39
N THR A 162 -2.38 -13.21 10.13
CA THR A 162 -2.99 -13.41 8.81
C THR A 162 -3.27 -12.07 8.15
N PHE A 163 -2.83 -11.93 6.91
CA PHE A 163 -3.10 -10.78 6.05
C PHE A 163 -3.88 -11.20 4.81
N LEU A 164 -4.77 -10.32 4.37
CA LEU A 164 -5.43 -10.40 3.09
C LEU A 164 -4.55 -9.75 2.02
N TRP A 165 -4.06 -10.54 1.07
CA TRP A 165 -3.31 -10.08 -0.09
C TRP A 165 -4.27 -9.85 -1.26
N ILE A 166 -4.24 -8.66 -1.83
CA ILE A 166 -5.15 -8.24 -2.89
C ILE A 166 -4.34 -7.80 -4.11
N VAL A 167 -4.81 -8.22 -5.28
CA VAL A 167 -4.48 -7.60 -6.57
C VAL A 167 -5.78 -7.15 -7.19
N ALA A 168 -5.92 -5.86 -7.42
CA ALA A 168 -7.09 -5.28 -8.07
C ALA A 168 -6.67 -4.41 -9.26
N GLN A 169 -7.59 -4.11 -10.16
CA GLN A 169 -7.34 -3.36 -11.38
C GLN A 169 -8.40 -2.28 -11.56
N LYS A 170 -7.97 -1.08 -11.91
CA LYS A 170 -8.88 -0.04 -12.37
C LYS A 170 -9.43 -0.44 -13.75
N PRO A 171 -10.76 -0.39 -13.96
CA PRO A 171 -11.34 -0.68 -15.26
C PRO A 171 -10.72 0.15 -16.38
N MET A 172 -10.63 -0.43 -17.58
CA MET A 172 -10.33 0.34 -18.79
C MET A 172 -11.46 1.34 -19.04
N ARG A 173 -11.15 2.53 -19.52
CA ARG A 173 -12.20 3.41 -20.04
C ARG A 173 -12.69 2.83 -21.38
N GLU A 174 -13.99 2.71 -21.50
CA GLU A 174 -14.62 2.44 -22.79
C GLU A 174 -14.40 3.60 -23.76
#